data_06123f65c3e4530f3f315e56daa5cb8d
#
_entry.id   06123f65c3e4530f3f315e56daa5cb8d
#
_cell.length_a   1.000
_cell.length_b   1.000
_cell.length_c   1.000
_cell.angle_alpha   90.00
_cell.angle_beta   90.00
_cell.angle_gamma   90.00
#
_symmetry.space_group_name_H-M   'P 1'
#
loop_
_entity.id
_entity.type
_entity.pdbx_description
1 polymer ?
#
loop_
_entity_poly.entity_id
_entity_poly.type
_entity_poly.pdbx_seq_one_letter_code
_entity_poly.pdbx_strand_id
1 'polypeptide(L)'
;MIQLIVSDLDGTLLNSDQQITKRTIRAIKQLQRKGVRLLINTEMNYFDTQQILETYDLQCDIACFGGSCIFDSYGKQLHASYIPSERIPEMLRIFGSCRTFYEIHSANGLCILGSKTGYKLSLIHI
;
A
#
# COMPACT_ATOMS: atom_id res chain seq x y z
N MET A 1 -4.60 24.77 13.76
CA MET A 1 -4.86 23.45 14.40
C MET A 1 -4.52 22.38 13.36
N ILE A 2 -3.75 21.34 13.73
CA ILE A 2 -3.41 20.22 12.81
C ILE A 2 -4.68 19.41 12.58
N GLN A 3 -5.02 19.14 11.31
CA GLN A 3 -6.22 18.39 10.91
C GLN A 3 -5.86 17.05 10.23
N LEU A 4 -4.65 16.94 9.69
CA LEU A 4 -4.18 15.76 8.99
C LEU A 4 -2.73 15.48 9.39
N ILE A 5 -2.44 14.21 9.62
CA ILE A 5 -1.08 13.68 9.75
C ILE A 5 -0.87 12.70 8.61
N VAL A 6 0.25 12.84 7.92
CA VAL A 6 0.69 11.88 6.89
C VAL A 6 1.91 11.16 7.45
N SER A 7 1.90 9.85 7.36
CA SER A 7 3.02 9.01 7.80
C SER A 7 3.29 7.91 6.79
N ASP A 8 4.55 7.60 6.60
CA ASP A 8 4.95 6.35 5.99
C ASP A 8 4.70 5.18 6.95
N LEU A 9 4.64 3.98 6.42
CA LEU A 9 4.42 2.75 7.17
C LEU A 9 5.74 2.05 7.49
N ASP A 10 6.47 1.61 6.47
CA ASP A 10 7.71 0.86 6.62
C ASP A 10 8.87 1.74 7.13
N GLY A 11 9.53 1.32 8.21
CA GLY A 11 10.63 2.09 8.80
C GLY A 11 10.20 3.40 9.49
N THR A 12 8.90 3.70 9.56
CA THR A 12 8.35 4.90 10.21
C THR A 12 7.35 4.53 11.29
N LEU A 13 6.16 4.04 10.94
CA LEU A 13 5.18 3.54 11.93
C LEU A 13 5.48 2.13 12.39
N LEU A 14 5.94 1.28 11.48
CA LEU A 14 6.43 -0.06 11.81
C LEU A 14 7.86 0.03 12.35
N ASN A 15 8.10 -0.65 13.46
CA ASN A 15 9.43 -0.82 14.03
C ASN A 15 10.22 -1.94 13.30
N SER A 16 11.45 -2.25 13.78
CA SER A 16 12.29 -3.32 13.22
C SER A 16 11.65 -4.70 13.25
N ASP A 17 10.68 -4.93 14.13
CA ASP A 17 9.93 -6.18 14.24
C ASP A 17 8.65 -6.18 13.41
N GLN A 18 8.50 -5.23 12.48
CA GLN A 18 7.32 -5.02 11.64
C GLN A 18 6.04 -4.83 12.46
N GLN A 19 6.13 -4.11 13.57
CA GLN A 19 5.01 -3.89 14.48
C GLN A 19 4.82 -2.41 14.81
N ILE A 20 3.57 -1.98 14.95
CA ILE A 20 3.22 -0.66 15.51
C ILE A 20 3.20 -0.77 17.03
N THR A 21 4.00 0.05 17.71
CA THR A 21 4.09 0.00 19.17
C THR A 21 2.78 0.41 19.85
N LYS A 22 2.50 -0.16 21.03
CA LYS A 22 1.32 0.23 21.84
C LYS A 22 1.27 1.73 22.15
N ARG A 23 2.44 2.38 22.27
CA ARG A 23 2.55 3.83 22.50
C ARG A 23 2.08 4.59 21.26
N THR A 24 2.54 4.21 20.09
CA THR A 24 2.14 4.82 18.79
C THR A 24 0.64 4.65 18.55
N ILE A 25 0.10 3.44 18.75
CA ILE A 25 -1.35 3.17 18.61
C ILE A 25 -2.18 4.06 19.52
N ARG A 26 -1.79 4.20 20.80
CA ARG A 26 -2.49 5.10 21.73
C ARG A 26 -2.46 6.55 21.28
N ALA A 27 -1.30 7.04 20.80
CA ALA A 27 -1.15 8.41 20.30
C ALA A 27 -2.06 8.66 19.08
N ILE A 28 -2.08 7.74 18.11
CA ILE A 28 -2.95 7.81 16.93
C ILE A 28 -4.41 7.87 17.35
N LYS A 29 -4.87 6.94 18.20
CA LYS A 29 -6.26 6.90 18.66
C LYS A 29 -6.67 8.16 19.44
N GLN A 30 -5.74 8.77 20.18
CA GLN A 30 -5.99 10.06 20.86
C GLN A 30 -6.16 11.21 19.86
N LEU A 31 -5.35 11.24 18.80
CA LEU A 31 -5.46 12.26 17.76
C LEU A 31 -6.75 12.10 16.95
N GLN A 32 -7.12 10.88 16.60
CA GLN A 32 -8.38 10.58 15.90
C GLN A 32 -9.61 11.01 16.70
N ARG A 33 -9.61 10.80 18.04
CA ARG A 33 -10.67 11.32 18.93
C ARG A 33 -10.80 12.84 18.95
N LYS A 34 -9.72 13.56 18.59
CA LYS A 34 -9.71 15.03 18.44
C LYS A 34 -10.05 15.48 17.02
N GLY A 35 -10.48 14.56 16.15
CA GLY A 35 -10.84 14.87 14.77
C GLY A 35 -9.63 15.00 13.82
N VAL A 36 -8.42 14.61 14.24
CA VAL A 36 -7.24 14.59 13.35
C VAL A 36 -7.27 13.33 12.52
N ARG A 37 -7.24 13.48 11.19
CA ARG A 37 -7.14 12.35 10.25
C ARG A 37 -5.71 11.83 10.18
N LEU A 38 -5.55 10.54 9.93
CA LEU A 38 -4.28 9.91 9.59
C LEU A 38 -4.36 9.38 8.16
N LEU A 39 -3.38 9.74 7.34
CA LEU A 39 -3.13 9.18 6.03
C LEU A 39 -1.83 8.37 6.10
N ILE A 40 -1.89 7.11 5.73
CA ILE A 40 -0.72 6.28 5.50
C ILE A 40 -0.30 6.45 4.05
N ASN A 41 0.94 6.86 3.80
CA ASN A 41 1.53 6.95 2.47
C ASN A 41 2.60 5.87 2.35
N THR A 42 2.39 4.88 1.50
CA THR A 42 3.25 3.68 1.40
C THR A 42 3.41 3.22 -0.05
N GLU A 43 4.51 2.51 -0.31
CA GLU A 43 4.70 1.80 -1.58
C GLU A 43 3.90 0.48 -1.66
N MET A 44 3.38 0.00 -0.53
CA MET A 44 2.57 -1.21 -0.47
C MET A 44 1.24 -1.06 -1.20
N ASN A 45 0.63 -2.17 -1.59
CA ASN A 45 -0.73 -2.18 -2.11
C ASN A 45 -1.77 -1.93 -0.99
N TYR A 46 -3.00 -1.62 -1.40
CA TYR A 46 -4.09 -1.30 -0.46
C TYR A 46 -4.41 -2.46 0.49
N PHE A 47 -4.53 -3.68 -0.05
CA PHE A 47 -5.00 -4.84 0.73
C PHE A 47 -4.02 -5.22 1.84
N ASP A 48 -2.73 -5.27 1.52
CA ASP A 48 -1.68 -5.58 2.51
C ASP A 48 -1.60 -4.50 3.58
N THR A 49 -1.67 -3.22 3.18
CA THR A 49 -1.68 -2.09 4.11
C THR A 49 -2.90 -2.14 5.01
N GLN A 50 -4.09 -2.38 4.46
CA GLN A 50 -5.33 -2.49 5.23
C GLN A 50 -5.24 -3.63 6.25
N GLN A 51 -4.76 -4.80 5.86
CA GLN A 51 -4.61 -5.95 6.76
C GLN A 51 -3.70 -5.64 7.97
N ILE A 52 -2.60 -4.90 7.74
CA ILE A 52 -1.73 -4.45 8.83
C ILE A 52 -2.50 -3.51 9.76
N LEU A 53 -3.17 -2.50 9.24
CA LEU A 53 -3.89 -1.50 10.05
C LEU A 53 -5.05 -2.12 10.84
N GLU A 54 -5.77 -3.06 10.25
CA GLU A 54 -6.86 -3.82 10.90
C GLU A 54 -6.36 -4.61 12.11
N THR A 55 -5.14 -5.17 12.06
CA THR A 55 -4.52 -5.88 13.19
C THR A 55 -4.45 -5.01 14.45
N TYR A 56 -4.35 -3.68 14.28
CA TYR A 56 -4.25 -2.71 15.37
C TYR A 56 -5.55 -1.91 15.61
N ASP A 57 -6.63 -2.26 14.91
CA ASP A 57 -7.89 -1.50 14.96
C ASP A 57 -7.64 0.00 14.68
N LEU A 58 -6.90 0.28 13.61
CA LEU A 58 -6.60 1.62 13.13
C LEU A 58 -7.36 1.90 11.82
N GLN A 59 -8.20 2.93 11.86
CA GLN A 59 -8.97 3.40 10.70
C GLN A 59 -8.27 4.61 10.10
N CYS A 60 -7.66 4.44 8.93
CA CYS A 60 -6.82 5.45 8.28
C CYS A 60 -7.17 5.59 6.80
N ASP A 61 -6.93 6.77 6.24
CA ASP A 61 -6.83 6.91 4.79
C ASP A 61 -5.52 6.26 4.32
N ILE A 62 -5.49 5.73 3.10
CA ILE A 62 -4.32 5.02 2.57
C ILE A 62 -3.99 5.56 1.18
N ALA A 63 -2.78 6.05 1.00
CA ALA A 63 -2.17 6.35 -0.31
C ALA A 63 -1.16 5.26 -0.64
N CYS A 64 -1.49 4.44 -1.65
CA CYS A 64 -0.74 3.27 -2.07
C CYS A 64 0.17 3.59 -3.25
N PHE A 65 1.22 2.79 -3.46
CA PHE A 65 2.12 2.92 -4.61
C PHE A 65 2.62 4.35 -4.81
N GLY A 66 3.10 4.99 -3.74
CA GLY A 66 3.56 6.37 -3.78
C GLY A 66 2.48 7.39 -4.13
N GLY A 67 1.21 7.08 -3.85
CA GLY A 67 0.08 7.96 -4.11
C GLY A 67 -0.66 7.72 -5.42
N SER A 68 -0.28 6.69 -6.20
CA SER A 68 -1.00 6.34 -7.44
C SER A 68 -2.45 5.93 -7.18
N CYS A 69 -2.76 5.38 -6.01
CA CYS A 69 -4.12 5.08 -5.58
C CYS A 69 -4.34 5.62 -4.16
N ILE A 70 -5.48 6.26 -3.93
CA ILE A 70 -5.84 6.79 -2.62
C ILE A 70 -7.21 6.27 -2.22
N PHE A 71 -7.31 5.73 -1.02
CA PHE A 71 -8.54 5.24 -0.43
C PHE A 71 -8.83 5.98 0.87
N ASP A 72 -10.12 6.25 1.14
CA ASP A 72 -10.51 6.77 2.45
C ASP A 72 -10.53 5.67 3.51
N SER A 73 -10.75 6.05 4.75
CA SER A 73 -10.79 5.14 5.91
C SER A 73 -11.94 4.13 5.88
N TYR A 74 -12.85 4.21 4.91
CA TYR A 74 -13.95 3.29 4.67
C TYR A 74 -13.70 2.37 3.47
N GLY A 75 -12.53 2.47 2.83
CA GLY A 75 -12.16 1.68 1.66
C GLY A 75 -12.70 2.21 0.34
N LYS A 76 -13.29 3.41 0.32
CA LYS A 76 -13.73 4.05 -0.91
C LYS A 76 -12.52 4.64 -1.63
N GLN A 77 -12.33 4.26 -2.89
CA GLN A 77 -11.28 4.83 -3.74
C GLN A 77 -11.61 6.30 -4.06
N LEU A 78 -10.71 7.19 -3.65
CA LEU A 78 -10.81 8.63 -3.88
C LEU A 78 -10.04 9.07 -5.13
N HIS A 79 -8.93 8.38 -5.42
CA HIS A 79 -8.07 8.67 -6.57
C HIS A 79 -7.45 7.39 -7.09
N ALA A 80 -7.24 7.33 -8.41
CA ALA A 80 -6.40 6.32 -9.04
C ALA A 80 -5.76 6.88 -10.33
N SER A 81 -4.50 6.58 -10.51
CA SER A 81 -3.74 6.82 -11.73
C SER A 81 -3.15 5.51 -12.21
N TYR A 82 -3.77 4.91 -13.21
CA TYR A 82 -3.36 3.62 -13.76
C TYR A 82 -2.48 3.81 -15.00
N ILE A 83 -1.62 2.83 -15.23
CA ILE A 83 -0.91 2.71 -16.50
C ILE A 83 -1.96 2.38 -17.58
N PRO A 84 -2.00 3.13 -18.69
CA PRO A 84 -2.89 2.82 -19.79
C PRO A 84 -2.71 1.40 -20.29
N SER A 85 -3.80 0.66 -20.49
CA SER A 85 -3.78 -0.77 -20.83
C SER A 85 -3.01 -1.06 -22.12
N GLU A 86 -3.02 -0.13 -23.08
CA GLU A 86 -2.29 -0.21 -24.34
C GLU A 86 -0.76 -0.19 -24.16
N ARG A 87 -0.26 0.31 -23.02
CA ARG A 87 1.19 0.34 -22.69
C ARG A 87 1.68 -0.94 -22.06
N ILE A 88 0.80 -1.71 -21.45
CA ILE A 88 1.16 -2.92 -20.70
C ILE A 88 1.92 -3.95 -21.55
N PRO A 89 1.50 -4.29 -22.80
CA PRO A 89 2.24 -5.26 -23.61
C PRO A 89 3.67 -4.84 -23.92
N GLU A 90 3.91 -3.54 -24.20
CA GLU A 90 5.25 -3.03 -24.45
C GLU A 90 6.13 -3.11 -23.19
N MET A 91 5.58 -2.72 -22.03
CA MET A 91 6.28 -2.79 -20.74
C MET A 91 6.65 -4.24 -20.40
N LEU A 92 5.73 -5.19 -20.58
CA LEU A 92 6.01 -6.61 -20.36
C LEU A 92 7.11 -7.15 -21.27
N ARG A 93 7.15 -6.71 -22.54
CA ARG A 93 8.21 -7.07 -23.47
C ARG A 93 9.57 -6.55 -23.00
N ILE A 94 9.63 -5.29 -22.53
CA ILE A 94 10.86 -4.68 -22.01
C ILE A 94 11.32 -5.41 -20.75
N PHE A 95 10.45 -5.56 -19.74
CA PHE A 95 10.80 -6.25 -18.49
C PHE A 95 11.14 -7.70 -18.71
N GLY A 96 10.46 -8.39 -19.63
CA GLY A 96 10.78 -9.75 -20.04
C GLY A 96 12.15 -9.89 -20.72
N SER A 97 12.72 -8.82 -21.31
CA SER A 97 14.08 -8.82 -21.84
C SER A 97 15.15 -8.53 -20.79
N CYS A 98 14.78 -7.89 -19.69
CA CYS A 98 15.66 -7.60 -18.56
C CYS A 98 15.75 -8.80 -17.61
N ARG A 99 16.89 -8.99 -16.95
CA ARG A 99 17.04 -9.95 -15.84
C ARG A 99 16.63 -9.28 -14.54
N THR A 100 15.35 -8.93 -14.45
CA THR A 100 14.82 -8.24 -13.26
C THR A 100 13.54 -8.91 -12.78
N PHE A 101 13.27 -8.73 -11.51
CA PHE A 101 11.98 -9.06 -10.91
C PHE A 101 11.05 -7.85 -11.07
N TYR A 102 9.78 -8.10 -11.37
CA TYR A 102 8.76 -7.06 -11.44
C TYR A 102 7.41 -7.57 -10.95
N GLU A 103 6.62 -6.66 -10.43
CA GLU A 103 5.26 -6.90 -9.99
C GLU A 103 4.31 -5.96 -10.73
N ILE A 104 3.16 -6.46 -11.13
CA ILE A 104 2.07 -5.67 -11.71
C ILE A 104 0.85 -5.87 -10.84
N HIS A 105 0.40 -4.78 -10.23
CA HIS A 105 -0.79 -4.77 -9.40
C HIS A 105 -1.96 -4.20 -10.18
N SER A 106 -3.10 -4.89 -10.15
CA SER A 106 -4.34 -4.43 -10.75
C SER A 106 -5.24 -3.74 -9.71
N ALA A 107 -6.25 -3.03 -10.20
CA ALA A 107 -7.21 -2.32 -9.35
C ALA A 107 -8.02 -3.23 -8.42
N ASN A 108 -8.14 -4.51 -8.75
CA ASN A 108 -8.88 -5.52 -7.98
C ASN A 108 -7.99 -6.39 -7.09
N GLY A 109 -6.74 -5.97 -6.86
CA GLY A 109 -5.82 -6.68 -5.97
C GLY A 109 -5.04 -7.82 -6.62
N LEU A 110 -5.27 -8.13 -7.91
CA LEU A 110 -4.46 -9.13 -8.59
C LEU A 110 -3.03 -8.63 -8.74
N CYS A 111 -2.06 -9.43 -8.32
CA CYS A 111 -0.64 -9.18 -8.52
C CYS A 111 -0.06 -10.22 -9.47
N ILE A 112 0.64 -9.77 -10.51
CA ILE A 112 1.38 -10.63 -11.44
C ILE A 112 2.86 -10.42 -11.18
N LEU A 113 3.55 -11.52 -10.88
CA LEU A 113 4.99 -11.54 -10.66
C LEU A 113 5.70 -12.07 -11.90
N GLY A 114 6.75 -11.38 -12.33
CA GLY A 114 7.59 -11.83 -13.42
C GLY A 114 9.07 -11.88 -13.04
N SER A 115 9.73 -12.98 -13.40
CA SER A 115 11.18 -13.15 -13.24
C SER A 115 11.71 -14.12 -14.28
N LYS A 116 12.88 -13.82 -14.87
CA LYS A 116 13.61 -14.76 -15.75
C LYS A 116 14.42 -15.82 -14.99
N THR A 117 14.62 -15.68 -13.71
CA THR A 117 15.36 -16.63 -12.87
C THR A 117 14.41 -17.51 -12.12
N GLY A 118 13.90 -18.58 -12.75
CA GLY A 118 13.40 -19.85 -12.16
C GLY A 118 12.66 -19.86 -10.80
N TYR A 119 12.32 -18.70 -10.24
CA TYR A 119 11.56 -18.62 -8.99
C TYR A 119 10.07 -18.85 -9.29
N LYS A 120 9.49 -19.77 -8.55
CA LYS A 120 8.09 -20.17 -8.64
C LYS A 120 7.19 -18.93 -8.62
N LEU A 121 6.29 -18.84 -9.62
CA LEU A 121 5.10 -17.99 -9.54
C LEU A 121 4.36 -18.30 -8.23
N SER A 122 4.41 -17.41 -7.28
CA SER A 122 3.42 -17.41 -6.22
C SER A 122 2.28 -16.50 -6.65
N LEU A 123 1.20 -17.09 -7.13
CA LEU A 123 -0.08 -16.42 -7.23
C LEU A 123 -0.55 -16.19 -5.80
N ILE A 124 -0.42 -14.98 -5.32
CA ILE A 124 -1.09 -14.56 -4.10
C ILE A 124 -2.48 -14.12 -4.53
N HIS A 125 -3.44 -15.00 -4.38
CA HIS A 125 -4.85 -14.62 -4.37
C HIS A 125 -5.14 -14.05 -3.00
N ILE A 126 -5.46 -12.77 -2.96
CA ILE A 126 -6.06 -12.12 -1.81
C ILE A 126 -7.55 -11.92 -2.09
#